data_09ce650dedb38c2211ab5662d13086d8
#
_entry.id   09ce650dedb38c2211ab5662d13086d8
#
_cell.length_a   1.000
_cell.length_b   1.000
_cell.length_c   1.000
_cell.angle_alpha   90.00
_cell.angle_beta   90.00
_cell.angle_gamma   90.00
#
_symmetry.space_group_name_H-M   'P 1'
#
loop_
_entity.id
_entity.type
_entity.pdbx_description
1 polymer ?
#
loop_
_entity_poly.entity_id
_entity_poly.type
_entity_poly.pdbx_seq_one_letter_code
_entity_poly.pdbx_strand_id
1 'polypeptide(L)'
;MSDTFKKFSYYHHSPSAVQKPLEIDLFQKLLKARGESFQFGSPVTIGRAVEDVASAVLVNGMDHKEALRHGTSGLDSHEAVPWEQGEMARLDLPRGDTLEAMSGYAIEAISQALSKANQIKGQERLDKKYAGIVLPFLGYSDFYGGNRVVELKVKTTAVSDSKAGRRAGSLPSKPDSNHATQVAFYADVLNCPATLVYVSEKGFKIFDETNCEELSTPGFANNLKELKARAWARENIMRCAPDTRTLMQMLSPNFQDWGWKMNPEHLEEARAIWGLNQS
;
A
#
# COMPACT_ATOMS: atom_id res chain seq x y z
N MET A 1 4.77 -21.13 16.92
CA MET A 1 4.54 -19.67 16.87
C MET A 1 4.46 -19.18 18.30
N SER A 2 5.24 -18.22 18.70
CA SER A 2 5.19 -17.67 20.07
C SER A 2 3.81 -17.03 20.29
N ASP A 3 3.09 -17.44 21.34
CA ASP A 3 1.78 -16.88 21.70
C ASP A 3 1.84 -15.37 22.00
N THR A 4 3.05 -14.87 22.20
CA THR A 4 3.35 -13.47 22.54
C THR A 4 2.74 -12.46 21.57
N PHE A 5 2.71 -12.73 20.27
CA PHE A 5 2.23 -11.78 19.25
C PHE A 5 0.76 -11.99 18.86
N LYS A 6 0.21 -13.19 19.12
CA LYS A 6 -1.20 -13.49 18.81
C LYS A 6 -2.17 -12.60 19.58
N LYS A 7 -1.83 -12.22 20.82
CA LYS A 7 -2.63 -11.30 21.65
C LYS A 7 -2.82 -9.91 21.03
N PHE A 8 -1.95 -9.53 20.08
CA PHE A 8 -2.03 -8.30 19.29
C PHE A 8 -2.64 -8.52 17.91
N SER A 9 -3.18 -9.71 17.60
CA SER A 9 -3.58 -10.10 16.24
C SER A 9 -2.46 -9.94 15.21
N TYR A 10 -1.20 -10.16 15.66
CA TYR A 10 -0.01 -9.96 14.85
C TYR A 10 0.61 -11.31 14.50
N TYR A 11 0.44 -11.75 13.25
CA TYR A 11 0.84 -13.08 12.77
C TYR A 11 2.00 -13.05 11.78
N HIS A 12 2.23 -11.91 11.16
CA HIS A 12 3.29 -11.67 10.18
C HIS A 12 3.57 -10.17 10.07
N HIS A 13 4.73 -9.83 9.55
CA HIS A 13 5.06 -8.49 9.10
C HIS A 13 4.63 -8.30 7.65
N SER A 14 3.92 -7.25 7.32
CA SER A 14 3.75 -6.80 5.94
C SER A 14 4.85 -5.78 5.60
N PRO A 15 5.56 -5.91 4.46
CA PRO A 15 6.59 -4.96 4.08
C PRO A 15 6.12 -3.50 4.05
N SER A 16 4.88 -3.27 3.61
CA SER A 16 4.27 -1.93 3.62
C SER A 16 3.81 -1.48 5.01
N ALA A 17 3.27 -2.39 5.84
CA ALA A 17 2.78 -2.06 7.17
C ALA A 17 3.91 -1.76 8.16
N VAL A 18 5.04 -2.47 8.08
CA VAL A 18 6.22 -2.23 8.94
C VAL A 18 6.75 -0.80 8.83
N GLN A 19 6.44 -0.12 7.76
CA GLN A 19 6.90 1.25 7.51
C GLN A 19 5.95 2.33 8.07
N LYS A 20 4.73 1.94 8.43
CA LYS A 20 3.77 2.85 9.11
C LYS A 20 4.12 3.00 10.59
N PRO A 21 3.66 4.03 11.28
CA PRO A 21 3.67 4.06 12.73
C PRO A 21 3.01 2.81 13.34
N LEU A 22 3.61 2.26 14.39
CA LEU A 22 3.13 0.99 14.97
C LEU A 22 1.73 1.12 15.57
N GLU A 23 1.42 2.25 16.19
CA GLU A 23 0.12 2.55 16.78
C GLU A 23 -1.01 2.56 15.74
N ILE A 24 -0.75 3.05 14.54
CA ILE A 24 -1.73 3.03 13.43
C ILE A 24 -1.97 1.58 12.97
N ASP A 25 -0.89 0.80 12.78
CA ASP A 25 -0.99 -0.60 12.37
C ASP A 25 -1.74 -1.45 13.41
N LEU A 26 -1.48 -1.23 14.70
CA LEU A 26 -2.17 -1.91 15.80
C LEU A 26 -3.66 -1.53 15.85
N PHE A 27 -4.00 -0.26 15.70
CA PHE A 27 -5.37 0.20 15.70
C PHE A 27 -6.15 -0.38 14.50
N GLN A 28 -5.56 -0.39 13.31
CA GLN A 28 -6.15 -1.03 12.13
C GLN A 28 -6.39 -2.53 12.34
N LYS A 29 -5.49 -3.24 13.02
CA LYS A 29 -5.66 -4.65 13.36
C LYS A 29 -6.76 -4.85 14.41
N LEU A 30 -6.88 -3.94 15.36
CA LEU A 30 -7.95 -3.96 16.37
C LEU A 30 -9.33 -3.83 15.71
N LEU A 31 -9.51 -2.89 14.79
CA LEU A 31 -10.74 -2.72 14.02
C LEU A 31 -11.06 -3.98 13.21
N LYS A 32 -10.07 -4.49 12.48
CA LYS A 32 -10.23 -5.70 11.67
C LYS A 32 -10.60 -6.93 12.51
N ALA A 33 -10.05 -7.08 13.72
CA ALA A 33 -10.36 -8.18 14.62
C ALA A 33 -11.85 -8.16 15.10
N ARG A 34 -12.49 -7.00 15.07
CA ARG A 34 -13.91 -6.80 15.38
C ARG A 34 -14.83 -6.90 14.15
N GLY A 35 -14.28 -7.22 12.99
CA GLY A 35 -15.02 -7.29 11.73
C GLY A 35 -15.31 -5.92 11.10
N GLU A 36 -14.69 -4.85 11.63
CA GLU A 36 -14.83 -3.50 11.08
C GLU A 36 -13.89 -3.31 9.90
N SER A 37 -14.39 -2.75 8.81
CA SER A 37 -13.57 -2.44 7.65
C SER A 37 -12.90 -1.09 7.82
N PHE A 38 -11.59 -1.05 7.64
CA PHE A 38 -10.87 0.20 7.49
C PHE A 38 -11.21 0.78 6.10
N GLN A 39 -11.93 1.88 6.10
CA GLN A 39 -12.32 2.53 4.84
C GLN A 39 -11.10 3.30 4.28
N PHE A 40 -10.70 2.92 3.09
CA PHE A 40 -9.60 3.60 2.40
C PHE A 40 -10.15 4.82 1.65
N GLY A 41 -9.37 5.90 1.63
CA GLY A 41 -9.73 7.08 0.83
C GLY A 41 -9.66 6.82 -0.69
N SER A 42 -10.27 7.72 -1.45
CA SER A 42 -10.36 7.65 -2.91
C SER A 42 -9.04 7.31 -3.66
N PRO A 43 -7.85 7.79 -3.23
CA PRO A 43 -6.60 7.43 -3.89
C PRO A 43 -6.29 5.93 -3.88
N VAL A 44 -6.63 5.24 -2.79
CA VAL A 44 -6.40 3.78 -2.68
C VAL A 44 -7.39 3.01 -3.54
N THR A 45 -8.65 3.45 -3.58
CA THR A 45 -9.69 2.83 -4.41
C THR A 45 -9.36 2.97 -5.89
N ILE A 46 -8.93 4.16 -6.32
CA ILE A 46 -8.48 4.39 -7.70
C ILE A 46 -7.25 3.53 -8.02
N GLY A 47 -6.29 3.47 -7.09
CA GLY A 47 -5.08 2.65 -7.26
C GLY A 47 -5.42 1.18 -7.51
N ARG A 48 -6.34 0.62 -6.73
CA ARG A 48 -6.83 -0.75 -6.93
C ARG A 48 -7.53 -0.94 -8.26
N ALA A 49 -8.43 -0.02 -8.64
CA ALA A 49 -9.12 -0.12 -9.92
C ALA A 49 -8.16 -0.11 -11.12
N VAL A 50 -7.12 0.72 -11.08
CA VAL A 50 -6.07 0.73 -12.12
C VAL A 50 -5.29 -0.58 -12.15
N GLU A 51 -4.94 -1.12 -10.98
CA GLU A 51 -4.25 -2.40 -10.83
C GLU A 51 -5.12 -3.56 -11.33
N ASP A 52 -6.41 -3.59 -10.97
CA ASP A 52 -7.36 -4.61 -11.40
C ASP A 52 -7.53 -4.64 -12.92
N VAL A 53 -7.66 -3.45 -13.54
CA VAL A 53 -7.74 -3.34 -15.02
C VAL A 53 -6.43 -3.83 -15.66
N ALA A 54 -5.27 -3.38 -15.16
CA ALA A 54 -3.98 -3.81 -15.68
C ALA A 54 -3.78 -5.33 -15.54
N SER A 55 -4.19 -5.89 -14.41
CA SER A 55 -4.14 -7.34 -14.16
C SER A 55 -5.07 -8.12 -15.10
N ALA A 56 -6.31 -7.64 -15.30
CA ALA A 56 -7.25 -8.27 -16.24
C ALA A 56 -6.68 -8.34 -17.66
N VAL A 57 -6.00 -7.29 -18.12
CA VAL A 57 -5.40 -7.25 -19.45
C VAL A 57 -4.11 -8.09 -19.50
N LEU A 58 -3.16 -7.85 -18.61
CA LEU A 58 -1.81 -8.41 -18.72
C LEU A 58 -1.70 -9.86 -18.23
N VAL A 59 -2.50 -10.24 -17.25
CA VAL A 59 -2.47 -11.59 -16.67
C VAL A 59 -3.54 -12.48 -17.28
N ASN A 60 -4.75 -11.96 -17.47
CA ASN A 60 -5.89 -12.77 -17.93
C ASN A 60 -6.14 -12.63 -19.45
N GLY A 61 -5.43 -11.74 -20.15
CA GLY A 61 -5.57 -11.54 -21.60
C GLY A 61 -6.90 -10.91 -22.03
N MET A 62 -7.57 -10.21 -21.11
CA MET A 62 -8.84 -9.53 -21.37
C MET A 62 -8.63 -8.31 -22.29
N ASP A 63 -9.61 -8.01 -23.14
CA ASP A 63 -9.61 -6.75 -23.89
C ASP A 63 -9.68 -5.54 -22.93
N HIS A 64 -8.94 -4.46 -23.24
CA HIS A 64 -8.83 -3.30 -22.34
C HIS A 64 -10.19 -2.63 -22.08
N LYS A 65 -11.06 -2.52 -23.10
CA LYS A 65 -12.39 -1.92 -22.92
C LYS A 65 -13.29 -2.81 -22.04
N GLU A 66 -13.15 -4.12 -22.15
CA GLU A 66 -13.86 -5.06 -21.29
C GLU A 66 -13.33 -4.98 -19.85
N ALA A 67 -12.02 -4.96 -19.67
CA ALA A 67 -11.37 -4.80 -18.36
C ALA A 67 -11.79 -3.48 -17.68
N LEU A 68 -11.91 -2.38 -18.42
CA LEU A 68 -12.40 -1.10 -17.91
C LEU A 68 -13.83 -1.18 -17.37
N ARG A 69 -14.74 -1.89 -18.04
CA ARG A 69 -16.12 -2.06 -17.54
C ARG A 69 -16.15 -2.81 -16.19
N HIS A 70 -15.26 -3.79 -16.01
CA HIS A 70 -15.14 -4.49 -14.73
C HIS A 70 -14.53 -3.59 -13.64
N GLY A 71 -13.48 -2.82 -13.97
CA GLY A 71 -12.86 -1.87 -13.04
C GLY A 71 -13.80 -0.76 -12.59
N THR A 72 -14.63 -0.22 -13.50
CA THR A 72 -15.60 0.82 -13.16
C THR A 72 -16.74 0.28 -12.29
N SER A 73 -17.25 -0.91 -12.54
CA SER A 73 -18.30 -1.52 -11.69
C SER A 73 -17.83 -1.72 -10.24
N GLY A 74 -16.56 -1.99 -10.04
CA GLY A 74 -15.95 -2.04 -8.71
C GLY A 74 -15.89 -0.67 -8.01
N LEU A 75 -15.72 0.41 -8.77
CA LEU A 75 -15.74 1.78 -8.23
C LEU A 75 -17.14 2.25 -7.84
N ASP A 76 -18.15 1.91 -8.63
CA ASP A 76 -19.56 2.30 -8.39
C ASP A 76 -20.16 1.62 -7.16
N SER A 77 -19.60 0.47 -6.74
CA SER A 77 -20.04 -0.28 -5.56
C SER A 77 -19.49 0.26 -4.24
N HIS A 78 -18.52 1.15 -4.25
CA HIS A 78 -17.97 1.77 -3.05
C HIS A 78 -18.82 2.97 -2.66
N GLU A 79 -19.65 2.80 -1.63
CA GLU A 79 -20.36 3.90 -0.98
C GLU A 79 -19.38 5.00 -0.55
N ALA A 80 -19.79 6.25 -0.76
CA ALA A 80 -19.02 7.41 -0.39
C ALA A 80 -18.67 7.37 1.11
N VAL A 81 -17.39 7.40 1.42
CA VAL A 81 -16.89 7.45 2.80
C VAL A 81 -16.98 8.89 3.29
N PRO A 82 -17.60 9.17 4.44
CA PRO A 82 -17.61 10.50 5.01
C PRO A 82 -16.17 10.91 5.36
N TRP A 83 -15.67 11.93 4.71
CA TRP A 83 -14.42 12.60 5.02
C TRP A 83 -14.74 13.99 5.59
N GLU A 84 -14.21 14.26 6.78
CA GLU A 84 -14.13 15.57 7.44
C GLU A 84 -15.45 16.35 7.54
N GLN A 85 -15.95 16.52 8.75
CA GLN A 85 -17.01 17.47 9.17
C GLN A 85 -18.44 17.21 8.67
N GLY A 86 -18.87 15.94 8.53
CA GLY A 86 -20.30 15.64 8.31
C GLY A 86 -20.79 15.90 6.88
N GLU A 87 -19.93 16.33 5.95
CA GLU A 87 -20.24 16.37 4.54
C GLU A 87 -19.79 15.06 3.88
N MET A 88 -20.74 14.39 3.24
CA MET A 88 -20.46 13.28 2.32
C MET A 88 -19.66 13.88 1.15
N ALA A 89 -18.34 13.83 1.19
CA ALA A 89 -17.57 14.02 -0.01
C ALA A 89 -18.01 12.92 -0.98
N ARG A 90 -18.82 13.24 -1.96
CA ARG A 90 -18.99 12.41 -3.13
C ARG A 90 -17.59 12.14 -3.63
N LEU A 91 -17.19 10.87 -3.66
CA LEU A 91 -16.03 10.46 -4.40
C LEU A 91 -16.27 10.98 -5.83
N ASP A 92 -15.64 12.10 -6.17
CA ASP A 92 -15.43 12.42 -7.57
C ASP A 92 -14.45 11.36 -8.08
N LEU A 93 -15.01 10.15 -8.27
CA LEU A 93 -14.30 9.07 -8.92
C LEU A 93 -13.82 9.62 -10.26
N PRO A 94 -12.62 9.25 -10.67
CA PRO A 94 -12.13 9.67 -11.97
C PRO A 94 -13.20 9.29 -12.99
N ARG A 95 -13.56 10.21 -13.84
CA ARG A 95 -14.39 9.91 -15.00
C ARG A 95 -13.78 8.73 -15.71
N GLY A 96 -14.57 7.93 -16.40
CA GLY A 96 -14.09 6.74 -17.09
C GLY A 96 -12.83 6.96 -17.92
N ASP A 97 -12.72 8.14 -18.55
CA ASP A 97 -11.54 8.61 -19.30
C ASP A 97 -10.25 8.71 -18.44
N THR A 98 -10.34 9.09 -17.17
CA THR A 98 -9.17 9.14 -16.28
C THR A 98 -8.70 7.74 -15.87
N LEU A 99 -9.63 6.81 -15.58
CA LEU A 99 -9.29 5.44 -15.30
C LEU A 99 -8.70 4.75 -16.54
N GLU A 100 -9.30 5.02 -17.72
CA GLU A 100 -8.81 4.50 -19.00
C GLU A 100 -7.37 4.97 -19.28
N ALA A 101 -7.10 6.28 -19.12
CA ALA A 101 -5.76 6.83 -19.32
C ALA A 101 -4.73 6.21 -18.33
N MET A 102 -5.06 6.17 -17.03
CA MET A 102 -4.14 5.64 -16.02
C MET A 102 -3.91 4.14 -16.20
N SER A 103 -4.94 3.35 -16.49
CA SER A 103 -4.78 1.93 -16.74
C SER A 103 -4.02 1.65 -18.04
N GLY A 104 -4.23 2.46 -19.08
CA GLY A 104 -3.44 2.41 -20.31
C GLY A 104 -1.95 2.64 -20.05
N TYR A 105 -1.61 3.68 -19.29
CA TYR A 105 -0.23 3.92 -18.85
C TYR A 105 0.35 2.82 -17.97
N ALA A 106 -0.46 2.22 -17.09
CA ALA A 106 -0.02 1.10 -16.27
C ALA A 106 0.31 -0.12 -17.13
N ILE A 107 -0.58 -0.47 -18.05
CA ILE A 107 -0.38 -1.60 -18.99
C ILE A 107 0.89 -1.38 -19.82
N GLU A 108 1.07 -0.19 -20.38
CA GLU A 108 2.25 0.16 -21.17
C GLU A 108 3.54 0.04 -20.35
N ALA A 109 3.59 0.67 -19.17
CA ALA A 109 4.77 0.68 -18.33
C ALA A 109 5.14 -0.73 -17.80
N ILE A 110 4.16 -1.52 -17.39
CA ILE A 110 4.38 -2.90 -16.93
C ILE A 110 4.85 -3.77 -18.10
N SER A 111 4.25 -3.64 -19.29
CA SER A 111 4.68 -4.34 -20.50
C SER A 111 6.11 -3.99 -20.88
N GLN A 112 6.51 -2.73 -20.75
CA GLN A 112 7.89 -2.28 -20.95
C GLN A 112 8.84 -2.95 -19.95
N ALA A 113 8.51 -2.90 -18.64
CA ALA A 113 9.32 -3.46 -17.57
C ALA A 113 9.47 -4.99 -17.69
N LEU A 114 8.44 -5.67 -18.18
CA LEU A 114 8.37 -7.12 -18.35
C LEU A 114 8.49 -7.57 -19.82
N SER A 115 9.09 -6.76 -20.69
CA SER A 115 9.17 -7.03 -22.13
C SER A 115 9.87 -8.34 -22.51
N LYS A 116 10.66 -8.93 -21.60
CA LYS A 116 11.32 -10.22 -21.76
C LYS A 116 10.53 -11.40 -21.18
N ALA A 117 9.36 -11.14 -20.60
CA ALA A 117 8.55 -12.18 -20.00
C ALA A 117 7.70 -12.89 -21.05
N ASN A 118 7.74 -14.23 -21.06
CA ASN A 118 6.82 -15.02 -21.85
C ASN A 118 5.41 -15.04 -21.27
N GLN A 119 5.30 -14.84 -19.95
CA GLN A 119 4.06 -14.80 -19.21
C GLN A 119 4.20 -13.83 -18.05
N ILE A 120 3.16 -13.01 -17.83
CA ILE A 120 3.03 -12.12 -16.67
C ILE A 120 2.08 -12.80 -15.67
N LYS A 121 2.48 -12.82 -14.40
CA LYS A 121 1.66 -13.26 -13.27
C LYS A 121 1.32 -12.06 -12.42
N GLY A 122 0.16 -12.10 -11.77
CA GLY A 122 -0.27 -11.07 -10.82
C GLY A 122 -0.46 -11.61 -9.42
N GLN A 123 -0.38 -10.75 -8.42
CA GLN A 123 -0.68 -11.04 -7.02
C GLN A 123 0.06 -12.27 -6.45
N GLU A 124 1.35 -12.42 -6.79
CA GLU A 124 2.17 -13.51 -6.29
C GLU A 124 2.38 -13.36 -4.77
N ARG A 125 1.97 -14.36 -4.00
CA ARG A 125 2.17 -14.40 -2.56
C ARG A 125 3.63 -14.72 -2.23
N LEU A 126 4.24 -13.87 -1.44
CA LEU A 126 5.65 -13.94 -1.06
C LEU A 126 5.76 -14.02 0.46
N ASP A 127 6.41 -15.06 0.98
CA ASP A 127 6.69 -15.17 2.41
C ASP A 127 8.16 -15.54 2.66
N LYS A 128 8.74 -14.98 3.73
CA LYS A 128 10.12 -15.24 4.13
C LYS A 128 10.32 -15.02 5.62
N LYS A 129 11.08 -15.91 6.23
CA LYS A 129 11.60 -15.73 7.59
C LYS A 129 13.03 -15.21 7.54
N TYR A 130 13.34 -14.28 8.42
CA TYR A 130 14.69 -13.75 8.59
C TYR A 130 15.25 -14.13 9.96
N ALA A 131 16.57 -14.40 10.01
CA ALA A 131 17.24 -14.65 11.28
C ALA A 131 17.09 -13.46 12.23
N GLY A 132 16.81 -13.74 13.50
CA GLY A 132 16.61 -12.72 14.54
C GLY A 132 15.22 -12.05 14.55
N ILE A 133 14.33 -12.38 13.61
CA ILE A 133 12.94 -11.93 13.56
C ILE A 133 12.03 -13.14 13.75
N VAL A 134 11.10 -13.07 14.71
CA VAL A 134 10.26 -14.22 15.09
C VAL A 134 9.13 -14.44 14.10
N LEU A 135 8.47 -13.37 13.67
CA LEU A 135 7.36 -13.44 12.75
C LEU A 135 7.86 -13.44 11.28
N PRO A 136 7.23 -14.22 10.40
CA PRO A 136 7.56 -14.18 8.99
C PRO A 136 7.13 -12.84 8.39
N PHE A 137 7.77 -12.45 7.29
CA PHE A 137 7.22 -11.45 6.38
C PHE A 137 6.27 -12.11 5.41
N LEU A 138 5.18 -11.42 5.10
CA LEU A 138 4.19 -11.78 4.09
C LEU A 138 3.84 -10.57 3.25
N GLY A 139 3.94 -10.68 1.94
CA GLY A 139 3.56 -9.65 0.99
C GLY A 139 2.99 -10.27 -0.28
N TYR A 140 2.48 -9.41 -1.15
CA TYR A 140 2.00 -9.78 -2.47
C TYR A 140 2.62 -8.80 -3.46
N SER A 141 3.27 -9.32 -4.51
CA SER A 141 3.77 -8.48 -5.60
C SER A 141 2.65 -8.23 -6.59
N ASP A 142 2.59 -7.02 -7.15
CA ASP A 142 1.54 -6.69 -8.11
C ASP A 142 1.72 -7.50 -9.41
N PHE A 143 2.95 -7.52 -9.96
CA PHE A 143 3.24 -8.26 -11.18
C PHE A 143 4.61 -8.94 -11.12
N TYR A 144 4.74 -10.08 -11.79
CA TYR A 144 5.98 -10.83 -11.91
C TYR A 144 6.07 -11.51 -13.28
N GLY A 145 7.26 -11.49 -13.89
CA GLY A 145 7.51 -12.18 -15.14
C GLY A 145 8.93 -11.98 -15.65
N GLY A 146 9.44 -12.84 -16.49
CA GLY A 146 10.77 -12.70 -17.07
C GLY A 146 11.91 -12.56 -16.06
N ASN A 147 11.77 -13.15 -14.87
CA ASN A 147 12.70 -13.02 -13.75
C ASN A 147 12.83 -11.59 -13.22
N ARG A 148 11.72 -10.82 -13.18
CA ARG A 148 11.62 -9.47 -12.64
C ARG A 148 10.29 -9.28 -11.91
N VAL A 149 10.32 -8.61 -10.77
CA VAL A 149 9.10 -8.19 -10.07
C VAL A 149 8.81 -6.72 -10.36
N VAL A 150 7.55 -6.39 -10.53
CA VAL A 150 7.07 -5.01 -10.77
C VAL A 150 6.02 -4.67 -9.74
N GLU A 151 6.20 -3.52 -9.12
CA GLU A 151 5.24 -2.93 -8.19
C GLU A 151 4.66 -1.66 -8.80
N LEU A 152 3.34 -1.57 -8.85
CA LEU A 152 2.59 -0.44 -9.40
C LEU A 152 2.20 0.54 -8.30
N LYS A 153 2.43 1.80 -8.51
CA LYS A 153 2.03 2.90 -7.62
C LYS A 153 1.27 3.96 -8.39
N VAL A 154 -0.01 4.08 -8.11
CA VAL A 154 -0.86 5.09 -8.72
C VAL A 154 -0.76 6.39 -7.91
N LYS A 155 -0.47 7.49 -8.58
CA LYS A 155 -0.38 8.84 -8.02
C LYS A 155 -1.58 9.65 -8.49
N THR A 156 -2.56 9.74 -7.62
CA THR A 156 -3.73 10.62 -7.81
C THR A 156 -3.81 11.58 -6.64
N THR A 157 -4.39 12.76 -6.85
CA THR A 157 -4.70 13.67 -5.75
C THR A 157 -6.05 13.31 -5.16
N ALA A 158 -6.16 13.33 -3.84
CA ALA A 158 -7.46 13.41 -3.20
C ALA A 158 -8.19 14.67 -3.71
N VAL A 159 -9.49 14.58 -3.91
CA VAL A 159 -10.32 15.75 -4.16
C VAL A 159 -10.15 16.67 -2.95
N SER A 160 -9.59 17.86 -3.15
CA SER A 160 -9.61 18.87 -2.09
C SER A 160 -10.85 19.72 -2.31
N ASP A 161 -11.57 20.04 -1.23
CA ASP A 161 -12.73 20.95 -1.23
C ASP A 161 -12.39 22.39 -1.67
N SER A 162 -11.16 22.63 -2.09
CA SER A 162 -10.76 23.91 -2.61
C SER A 162 -11.42 24.13 -3.98
N LYS A 163 -12.06 25.30 -4.15
CA LYS A 163 -12.62 25.79 -5.42
C LYS A 163 -11.64 25.79 -6.61
N ALA A 164 -10.41 25.38 -6.41
CA ALA A 164 -9.32 25.32 -7.40
C ALA A 164 -9.35 24.07 -8.30
N GLY A 165 -10.28 23.15 -8.06
CA GLY A 165 -10.38 21.91 -8.84
C GLY A 165 -9.33 20.86 -8.47
N ARG A 166 -9.54 19.63 -8.95
CA ARG A 166 -8.66 18.48 -8.78
C ARG A 166 -7.33 18.72 -9.50
N ARG A 167 -6.22 18.60 -8.80
CA ARG A 167 -4.89 18.58 -9.42
C ARG A 167 -4.52 17.13 -9.76
N ALA A 168 -4.03 16.92 -10.98
CA ALA A 168 -3.48 15.61 -11.33
C ALA A 168 -2.28 15.26 -10.42
N GLY A 169 -2.15 14.00 -10.07
CA GLY A 169 -1.02 13.51 -9.30
C GLY A 169 0.30 13.77 -10.02
N SER A 170 1.33 14.20 -9.28
CA SER A 170 2.66 14.39 -9.84
C SER A 170 3.46 13.10 -9.76
N LEU A 171 4.14 12.76 -10.84
CA LEU A 171 5.11 11.66 -10.85
C LEU A 171 6.36 12.07 -10.06
N PRO A 172 6.88 11.19 -9.19
CA PRO A 172 8.04 11.50 -8.37
C PRO A 172 9.32 11.59 -9.21
N SER A 173 10.28 12.41 -8.76
CA SER A 173 11.61 12.47 -9.38
C SER A 173 12.49 11.28 -9.00
N LYS A 174 12.24 10.70 -7.81
CA LYS A 174 12.87 9.48 -7.27
C LYS A 174 11.80 8.63 -6.54
N PRO A 175 12.04 7.33 -6.36
CA PRO A 175 11.13 6.49 -5.59
C PRO A 175 10.92 7.00 -4.16
N ASP A 176 9.72 6.75 -3.63
CA ASP A 176 9.48 6.83 -2.20
C ASP A 176 10.28 5.72 -1.49
N SER A 177 10.96 6.06 -0.38
CA SER A 177 11.78 5.10 0.37
C SER A 177 10.97 3.90 0.87
N ASN A 178 9.70 4.12 1.22
CA ASN A 178 8.82 3.03 1.66
C ASN A 178 8.51 2.07 0.51
N HIS A 179 8.33 2.56 -0.70
CA HIS A 179 8.10 1.72 -1.86
C HIS A 179 9.40 0.97 -2.26
N ALA A 180 10.55 1.64 -2.19
CA ALA A 180 11.84 0.99 -2.44
C ALA A 180 12.12 -0.14 -1.42
N THR A 181 11.80 0.09 -0.16
CA THR A 181 11.92 -0.93 0.90
C THR A 181 10.95 -2.10 0.69
N GLN A 182 9.73 -1.83 0.24
CA GLN A 182 8.74 -2.86 -0.08
C GLN A 182 9.23 -3.78 -1.20
N VAL A 183 9.69 -3.22 -2.32
CA VAL A 183 10.15 -4.02 -3.45
C VAL A 183 11.49 -4.72 -3.19
N ALA A 184 12.33 -4.22 -2.28
CA ALA A 184 13.53 -4.92 -1.85
C ALA A 184 13.21 -6.27 -1.18
N PHE A 185 12.13 -6.35 -0.42
CA PHE A 185 11.62 -7.63 0.10
C PHE A 185 11.20 -8.58 -1.03
N TYR A 186 10.47 -8.09 -2.02
CA TYR A 186 10.04 -8.93 -3.15
C TYR A 186 11.21 -9.44 -3.97
N ALA A 187 12.16 -8.56 -4.26
CA ALA A 187 13.39 -8.92 -4.95
C ALA A 187 14.20 -9.99 -4.19
N ASP A 188 14.27 -9.87 -2.85
CA ASP A 188 14.99 -10.82 -1.99
C ASP A 188 14.29 -12.18 -1.90
N VAL A 189 12.94 -12.22 -1.90
CA VAL A 189 12.18 -13.49 -1.90
C VAL A 189 12.30 -14.21 -3.23
N LEU A 190 12.12 -13.47 -4.33
CA LEU A 190 12.11 -14.01 -5.69
C LEU A 190 13.52 -14.17 -6.28
N ASN A 191 14.54 -13.64 -5.60
CA ASN A 191 15.93 -13.59 -6.07
C ASN A 191 16.04 -13.01 -7.48
N CYS A 192 15.40 -11.86 -7.72
CA CYS A 192 15.36 -11.20 -9.02
C CYS A 192 15.38 -9.67 -8.87
N PRO A 193 15.72 -8.91 -9.93
CA PRO A 193 15.57 -7.46 -9.94
C PRO A 193 14.12 -7.02 -9.73
N ALA A 194 13.94 -5.82 -9.19
CA ALA A 194 12.64 -5.21 -9.05
C ALA A 194 12.54 -3.89 -9.81
N THR A 195 11.32 -3.55 -10.20
CA THR A 195 10.95 -2.30 -10.85
C THR A 195 9.80 -1.65 -10.11
N LEU A 196 9.88 -0.34 -9.91
CA LEU A 196 8.79 0.49 -9.45
C LEU A 196 8.21 1.27 -10.62
N VAL A 197 6.92 1.09 -10.85
CA VAL A 197 6.15 1.81 -11.85
C VAL A 197 5.25 2.82 -11.13
N TYR A 198 5.42 4.10 -11.42
CA TYR A 198 4.52 5.14 -10.98
C TYR A 198 3.65 5.61 -12.14
N VAL A 199 2.35 5.67 -11.91
CA VAL A 199 1.37 6.10 -12.91
C VAL A 199 0.55 7.26 -12.37
N SER A 200 0.25 8.22 -13.21
CA SER A 200 -0.68 9.32 -12.96
C SER A 200 -1.54 9.59 -14.19
N GLU A 201 -2.48 10.52 -14.09
CA GLU A 201 -3.29 10.98 -15.24
C GLU A 201 -2.46 11.58 -16.38
N LYS A 202 -1.18 11.91 -16.14
CA LYS A 202 -0.28 12.58 -17.10
C LYS A 202 0.75 11.67 -17.73
N GLY A 203 0.78 10.38 -17.35
CA GLY A 203 1.75 9.43 -17.84
C GLY A 203 2.30 8.53 -16.76
N PHE A 204 3.45 7.94 -17.03
CA PHE A 204 4.11 7.02 -16.11
C PHE A 204 5.60 7.29 -15.97
N LYS A 205 6.20 6.70 -14.95
CA LYS A 205 7.64 6.69 -14.73
C LYS A 205 8.08 5.33 -14.21
N ILE A 206 9.16 4.80 -14.77
CA ILE A 206 9.74 3.52 -14.43
C ILE A 206 11.08 3.76 -13.72
N PHE A 207 11.26 3.13 -12.56
CA PHE A 207 12.51 3.08 -11.83
C PHE A 207 12.96 1.64 -11.69
N ASP A 208 14.21 1.38 -12.01
CA ASP A 208 14.87 0.10 -11.89
C ASP A 208 16.35 0.27 -11.48
N GLU A 209 17.09 -0.81 -11.45
CA GLU A 209 18.52 -0.83 -11.08
C GLU A 209 19.42 0.02 -11.99
N THR A 210 18.97 0.38 -13.19
CA THR A 210 19.78 1.13 -14.17
C THR A 210 19.69 2.65 -14.01
N ASN A 211 18.58 3.12 -13.40
CA ASN A 211 18.27 4.54 -13.28
C ASN A 211 17.96 5.02 -11.86
N CYS A 212 18.07 4.12 -10.87
CA CYS A 212 17.74 4.41 -9.49
C CYS A 212 18.65 3.68 -8.51
N GLU A 213 19.40 4.43 -7.71
CA GLU A 213 20.33 3.89 -6.73
C GLU A 213 19.63 3.04 -5.67
N GLU A 214 18.45 3.45 -5.24
CA GLU A 214 17.63 2.74 -4.23
C GLU A 214 17.22 1.33 -4.68
N LEU A 215 17.19 1.08 -5.99
CA LEU A 215 16.85 -0.21 -6.60
C LEU A 215 18.08 -0.98 -7.11
N SER A 216 19.28 -0.43 -6.95
CA SER A 216 20.54 -1.14 -7.21
C SER A 216 20.77 -2.25 -6.17
N THR A 217 21.67 -3.17 -6.45
CA THR A 217 22.04 -4.24 -5.49
C THR A 217 22.43 -3.71 -4.11
N PRO A 218 23.30 -2.68 -3.97
CA PRO A 218 23.57 -2.06 -2.67
C PRO A 218 22.34 -1.39 -2.05
N GLY A 219 21.51 -0.72 -2.86
CA GLY A 219 20.27 -0.09 -2.43
C GLY A 219 19.29 -1.10 -1.83
N PHE A 220 19.09 -2.22 -2.50
CA PHE A 220 18.26 -3.31 -1.97
C PHE A 220 18.79 -3.87 -0.65
N ALA A 221 20.09 -4.09 -0.52
CA ALA A 221 20.69 -4.57 0.72
C ALA A 221 20.43 -3.61 1.89
N ASN A 222 20.55 -2.30 1.66
CA ASN A 222 20.27 -1.27 2.66
C ASN A 222 18.79 -1.23 3.02
N ASN A 223 17.89 -1.22 2.04
CA ASN A 223 16.44 -1.22 2.25
C ASN A 223 15.98 -2.46 3.02
N LEU A 224 16.53 -3.62 2.70
CA LEU A 224 16.21 -4.88 3.39
C LEU A 224 16.74 -4.88 4.83
N LYS A 225 17.91 -4.29 5.08
CA LYS A 225 18.45 -4.11 6.44
C LYS A 225 17.54 -3.21 7.27
N GLU A 226 17.07 -2.11 6.71
CA GLU A 226 16.12 -1.20 7.36
C GLU A 226 14.79 -1.90 7.66
N LEU A 227 14.22 -2.62 6.69
CA LEU A 227 12.99 -3.39 6.87
C LEU A 227 13.09 -4.36 8.05
N LYS A 228 14.19 -5.12 8.10
CA LYS A 228 14.46 -6.08 9.19
C LYS A 228 14.63 -5.38 10.52
N ALA A 229 15.34 -4.27 10.58
CA ALA A 229 15.51 -3.49 11.80
C ALA A 229 14.19 -2.97 12.37
N ARG A 230 13.32 -2.44 11.51
CA ARG A 230 11.98 -1.97 11.89
C ARG A 230 11.10 -3.12 12.42
N ALA A 231 11.12 -4.28 11.76
CA ALA A 231 10.37 -5.46 12.23
C ALA A 231 10.87 -5.95 13.59
N TRP A 232 12.19 -6.03 13.76
CA TRP A 232 12.81 -6.39 15.03
C TRP A 232 12.44 -5.42 16.16
N ALA A 233 12.50 -4.12 15.90
CA ALA A 233 12.10 -3.10 16.87
C ALA A 233 10.64 -3.25 17.29
N ARG A 234 9.72 -3.46 16.33
CA ARG A 234 8.30 -3.71 16.60
C ARG A 234 8.09 -4.94 17.49
N GLU A 235 8.74 -6.05 17.18
CA GLU A 235 8.65 -7.26 18.01
C GLU A 235 9.13 -7.03 19.44
N ASN A 236 10.21 -6.27 19.62
CA ASN A 236 10.72 -5.96 20.97
C ASN A 236 9.74 -5.06 21.75
N ILE A 237 9.17 -4.03 21.11
CA ILE A 237 8.17 -3.18 21.76
C ILE A 237 6.93 -4.01 22.15
N MET A 238 6.44 -4.87 21.25
CA MET A 238 5.28 -5.73 21.52
C MET A 238 5.52 -6.70 22.69
N ARG A 239 6.76 -7.14 22.92
CA ARG A 239 7.08 -8.00 24.10
C ARG A 239 6.96 -7.28 25.43
N CYS A 240 7.05 -5.95 25.45
CA CYS A 240 7.02 -5.16 26.67
C CYS A 240 5.59 -4.92 27.21
N ALA A 241 4.55 -5.23 26.44
CA ALA A 241 3.16 -4.96 26.83
C ALA A 241 2.34 -6.26 27.00
N PRO A 242 1.42 -6.31 27.97
CA PRO A 242 0.55 -7.47 28.19
C PRO A 242 -0.57 -7.58 27.14
N ASP A 243 -1.05 -6.47 26.59
CA ASP A 243 -2.19 -6.39 25.67
C ASP A 243 -2.06 -5.21 24.70
N THR A 244 -2.95 -5.14 23.69
CA THR A 244 -2.93 -4.12 22.64
C THR A 244 -3.14 -2.71 23.19
N ARG A 245 -4.04 -2.52 24.16
CA ARG A 245 -4.35 -1.20 24.72
C ARG A 245 -3.13 -0.65 25.46
N THR A 246 -2.54 -1.46 26.34
CA THR A 246 -1.32 -1.08 27.07
C THR A 246 -0.17 -0.78 26.10
N LEU A 247 -0.02 -1.61 25.04
CA LEU A 247 0.99 -1.36 24.01
C LEU A 247 0.79 -0.02 23.33
N MET A 248 -0.45 0.28 22.91
CA MET A 248 -0.76 1.56 22.28
C MET A 248 -0.48 2.74 23.19
N GLN A 249 -0.82 2.64 24.49
CA GLN A 249 -0.55 3.70 25.47
C GLN A 249 0.94 3.95 25.74
N MET A 250 1.82 2.96 25.44
CA MET A 250 3.27 3.12 25.50
C MET A 250 3.85 3.85 24.28
N LEU A 251 3.06 4.04 23.22
CA LEU A 251 3.46 4.72 22.00
C LEU A 251 2.97 6.19 22.04
N SER A 252 3.61 7.05 21.27
CA SER A 252 3.24 8.46 21.14
C SER A 252 2.54 8.69 19.81
N PRO A 253 1.20 8.77 19.78
CA PRO A 253 0.48 8.92 18.54
C PRO A 253 0.68 10.32 17.94
N ASN A 254 0.96 10.37 16.65
CA ASN A 254 0.91 11.60 15.89
C ASN A 254 -0.39 11.64 15.06
N PHE A 255 -1.47 12.17 15.65
CA PHE A 255 -2.77 12.27 14.98
C PHE A 255 -2.81 13.19 13.75
N GLN A 256 -1.71 13.89 13.44
CA GLN A 256 -1.55 14.62 12.18
C GLN A 256 -1.06 13.71 11.04
N ASP A 257 -0.59 12.50 11.35
CA ASP A 257 -0.21 11.54 10.31
C ASP A 257 -1.41 11.17 9.45
N TRP A 258 -1.18 11.05 8.14
CA TRP A 258 -2.22 10.70 7.18
C TRP A 258 -2.90 9.36 7.50
N GLY A 259 -2.20 8.45 8.16
CA GLY A 259 -2.74 7.15 8.56
C GLY A 259 -3.88 7.22 9.57
N TRP A 260 -4.06 8.38 10.26
CA TRP A 260 -5.20 8.67 11.12
C TRP A 260 -6.36 9.34 10.39
N LYS A 261 -6.25 9.59 9.08
CA LYS A 261 -7.37 10.03 8.24
C LYS A 261 -8.34 8.87 8.02
N MET A 262 -9.25 8.70 8.95
CA MET A 262 -10.23 7.63 9.01
C MET A 262 -11.60 8.18 9.43
N ASN A 263 -12.61 7.30 9.49
CA ASN A 263 -13.92 7.65 10.01
C ASN A 263 -13.80 8.39 11.36
N PRO A 264 -14.48 9.53 11.57
CA PRO A 264 -14.43 10.31 12.81
C PRO A 264 -14.68 9.48 14.07
N GLU A 265 -15.60 8.53 14.05
CA GLU A 265 -15.88 7.64 15.18
C GLU A 265 -14.67 6.78 15.55
N HIS A 266 -13.98 6.22 14.56
CA HIS A 266 -12.75 5.47 14.78
C HIS A 266 -11.61 6.36 15.30
N LEU A 267 -11.53 7.61 14.82
CA LEU A 267 -10.53 8.55 15.29
C LEU A 267 -10.78 8.95 16.74
N GLU A 268 -12.03 9.16 17.15
CA GLU A 268 -12.40 9.42 18.55
C GLU A 268 -12.10 8.20 19.43
N GLU A 269 -12.44 7.01 18.98
CA GLU A 269 -12.07 5.76 19.68
C GLU A 269 -10.54 5.65 19.84
N ALA A 270 -9.78 5.93 18.78
CA ALA A 270 -8.33 5.95 18.86
C ALA A 270 -7.86 6.94 19.93
N ARG A 271 -8.36 8.19 19.92
CA ARG A 271 -8.01 9.21 20.91
C ARG A 271 -8.34 8.78 22.34
N ALA A 272 -9.46 8.06 22.54
CA ALA A 272 -9.86 7.54 23.84
C ALA A 272 -8.83 6.58 24.47
N ILE A 273 -8.04 5.87 23.65
CA ILE A 273 -6.99 4.97 24.15
C ILE A 273 -5.93 5.75 24.91
N TRP A 274 -5.62 6.99 24.50
CA TRP A 274 -4.67 7.90 25.15
C TRP A 274 -5.32 8.94 26.08
N GLY A 275 -6.62 8.83 26.36
CA GLY A 275 -7.34 9.79 27.20
C GLY A 275 -7.49 11.19 26.57
N LEU A 276 -7.45 11.27 25.25
CA LEU A 276 -7.51 12.54 24.49
C LEU A 276 -8.91 12.82 23.94
N ASN A 277 -9.96 12.31 24.58
CA ASN A 277 -11.34 12.64 24.21
C ASN A 277 -11.56 14.14 24.38
N GLN A 278 -12.19 14.77 23.39
CA GLN A 278 -12.70 16.10 23.57
C GLN A 278 -13.82 16.02 24.62
N SER A 279 -13.61 16.70 25.76
CA SER A 279 -14.62 16.94 26.78
C SER A 279 -15.69 17.90 26.26
#